data_8538292d2208052c6c3719d7a5fbe28a
#
_entry.id   8538292d2208052c6c3719d7a5fbe28a
#
_cell.length_a   1.000
_cell.length_b   1.000
_cell.length_c   1.000
_cell.angle_alpha   90.00
_cell.angle_beta   90.00
_cell.angle_gamma   90.00
#
_symmetry.space_group_name_H-M   'P 1'
#
loop_
_entity.id
_entity.type
_entity.pdbx_description
1 polymer ?
#
loop_
_entity_poly.entity_id
_entity_poly.type
_entity_poly.pdbx_seq_one_letter_code
_entity_poly.pdbx_strand_id
1 'polypeptide(L)'
;MALAEKKLAAEFNHGDFTVVDHRTWVIAGDGCLMEGISHEAGSLAGTLGLEKLICIYDDNGISIDGKVDKWFSEDVPARFEAYGWRVKRLLSVIE
;
A
#
# COMPACT_ATOMS: atom_id res chain seq x y z
N MET A 1 -10.08 -0.33 6.81
CA MET A 1 -11.00 -0.48 5.65
C MET A 1 -10.75 -1.77 4.89
N ALA A 2 -9.55 -2.04 4.44
CA ALA A 2 -9.26 -3.26 3.67
C ALA A 2 -9.50 -4.55 4.47
N LEU A 3 -9.10 -4.59 5.72
CA LEU A 3 -9.38 -5.74 6.58
C LEU A 3 -10.88 -5.91 6.82
N ALA A 4 -11.59 -4.81 7.02
CA ALA A 4 -13.03 -4.85 7.20
C ALA A 4 -13.74 -5.40 5.96
N GLU A 5 -13.30 -5.00 4.76
CA GLU A 5 -13.84 -5.55 3.51
C GLU A 5 -13.67 -7.07 3.48
N LYS A 6 -12.48 -7.55 3.78
CA LYS A 6 -12.20 -8.98 3.73
C LYS A 6 -13.05 -9.78 4.72
N LYS A 7 -13.22 -9.26 5.93
CA LYS A 7 -14.05 -9.90 6.96
C LYS A 7 -15.53 -9.89 6.59
N LEU A 8 -16.04 -8.76 6.13
CA LEU A 8 -17.45 -8.62 5.76
C LEU A 8 -17.77 -9.44 4.51
N ALA A 9 -16.85 -9.52 3.55
CA ALA A 9 -17.03 -10.34 2.37
C ALA A 9 -17.13 -11.82 2.75
N ALA A 10 -16.30 -12.28 3.67
CA ALA A 10 -16.35 -13.66 4.15
C ALA A 10 -17.66 -13.98 4.86
N GLU A 11 -18.25 -13.00 5.53
CA GLU A 11 -19.48 -13.17 6.28
C GLU A 11 -20.73 -13.07 5.40
N PHE A 12 -20.78 -12.10 4.47
CA PHE A 12 -22.00 -11.76 3.76
C PHE A 12 -22.04 -12.17 2.28
N ASN A 13 -20.91 -12.48 1.67
CA ASN A 13 -20.92 -12.93 0.28
C ASN A 13 -21.19 -14.42 0.19
N HIS A 14 -22.22 -14.80 -0.56
CA HIS A 14 -22.62 -16.20 -0.71
C HIS A 14 -22.95 -16.51 -2.16
N GLY A 15 -22.31 -17.53 -2.72
CA GLY A 15 -22.60 -18.01 -4.08
C GLY A 15 -22.48 -16.88 -5.11
N ASP A 16 -23.58 -16.60 -5.80
CA ASP A 16 -23.62 -15.56 -6.83
C ASP A 16 -23.90 -14.17 -6.28
N PHE A 17 -24.12 -14.05 -4.97
CA PHE A 17 -24.41 -12.77 -4.34
C PHE A 17 -23.17 -12.17 -3.72
N THR A 18 -22.72 -11.06 -4.30
CA THR A 18 -21.57 -10.31 -3.79
C THR A 18 -22.07 -9.00 -3.19
N VAL A 19 -22.09 -8.94 -1.86
CA VAL A 19 -22.57 -7.79 -1.11
C VAL A 19 -21.43 -6.81 -0.82
N VAL A 20 -20.24 -7.34 -0.52
CA VAL A 20 -19.06 -6.54 -0.16
C VAL A 20 -17.93 -6.90 -1.10
N ASP A 21 -17.48 -5.92 -1.89
CA ASP A 21 -16.43 -6.12 -2.88
C ASP A 21 -15.83 -4.77 -3.28
N HIS A 22 -15.30 -4.03 -2.30
CA HIS A 22 -14.67 -2.75 -2.60
C HIS A 22 -13.16 -2.84 -2.46
N ARG A 23 -12.47 -1.95 -3.12
CA ARG A 23 -11.03 -1.77 -2.98
C ARG A 23 -10.74 -0.56 -2.11
N THR A 24 -9.62 -0.63 -1.41
CA THR A 24 -9.12 0.49 -0.61
C THR A 24 -7.88 1.03 -1.31
N TRP A 25 -7.88 2.31 -1.63
CA TRP A 25 -6.79 2.99 -2.31
C TRP A 25 -6.08 3.92 -1.35
N VAL A 26 -4.76 3.85 -1.34
CA VAL A 26 -3.91 4.70 -0.52
C VAL A 26 -2.92 5.41 -1.44
N ILE A 27 -2.72 6.69 -1.20
CA ILE A 27 -1.68 7.45 -1.89
C ILE A 27 -0.67 7.85 -0.83
N ALA A 28 0.58 7.49 -1.05
CA ALA A 28 1.65 7.74 -0.09
C ALA A 28 2.87 8.32 -0.79
N GLY A 29 3.55 9.23 -0.11
CA GLY A 29 4.85 9.73 -0.54
C GLY A 29 5.95 9.26 0.38
N ASP A 30 7.18 9.71 0.14
CA ASP A 30 8.33 9.34 0.97
C ASP A 30 8.12 9.68 2.44
N GLY A 31 7.59 10.86 2.73
CA GLY A 31 7.32 11.28 4.10
C GLY A 31 6.36 10.35 4.82
N CYS A 32 5.35 9.86 4.14
CA CYS A 32 4.40 8.92 4.72
C CYS A 32 5.07 7.58 5.06
N LEU A 33 5.94 7.10 4.18
CA LEU A 33 6.59 5.80 4.34
C LEU A 33 7.77 5.84 5.31
N MET A 34 8.21 7.02 5.72
CA MET A 34 9.20 7.18 6.77
C MET A 34 8.63 6.91 8.16
N GLU A 35 7.31 7.01 8.31
CA GLU A 35 6.65 6.73 9.58
C GLU A 35 6.72 5.24 9.92
N GLY A 36 7.05 4.92 11.19
CA GLY A 36 7.17 3.53 11.63
C GLY A 36 5.90 2.72 11.44
N ILE A 37 4.74 3.35 11.62
CA ILE A 37 3.46 2.66 11.45
C ILE A 37 3.23 2.17 10.02
N SER A 38 3.82 2.84 9.02
CA SER A 38 3.71 2.38 7.63
C SER A 38 4.36 1.01 7.45
N HIS A 39 5.47 0.78 8.13
CA HIS A 39 6.17 -0.50 8.14
C HIS A 39 5.29 -1.60 8.77
N GLU A 40 4.75 -1.33 9.94
CA GLU A 40 3.90 -2.29 10.63
C GLU A 40 2.63 -2.60 9.85
N ALA A 41 1.97 -1.56 9.34
CA ALA A 41 0.74 -1.72 8.56
C ALA A 41 0.99 -2.46 7.24
N GLY A 42 2.07 -2.13 6.53
CA GLY A 42 2.43 -2.79 5.27
C GLY A 42 2.75 -4.25 5.47
N SER A 43 3.52 -4.57 6.50
CA SER A 43 3.86 -5.95 6.84
C SER A 43 2.61 -6.75 7.22
N LEU A 44 1.75 -6.19 8.04
CA LEU A 44 0.52 -6.86 8.45
C LEU A 44 -0.42 -7.10 7.26
N ALA A 45 -0.58 -6.11 6.40
CA ALA A 45 -1.40 -6.25 5.19
C ALA A 45 -0.90 -7.37 4.29
N GLY A 46 0.41 -7.49 4.13
CA GLY A 46 1.01 -8.58 3.36
C GLY A 46 0.75 -9.93 4.01
N THR A 47 0.93 -10.03 5.32
CA THR A 47 0.68 -11.26 6.07
C THR A 47 -0.78 -11.71 5.99
N LEU A 48 -1.71 -10.76 6.09
CA LEU A 48 -3.13 -11.06 6.01
C LEU A 48 -3.65 -11.25 4.58
N GLY A 49 -2.82 -11.00 3.59
CA GLY A 49 -3.21 -11.14 2.18
C GLY A 49 -4.34 -10.19 1.79
N LEU A 50 -4.26 -8.93 2.19
CA LEU A 50 -5.28 -7.93 1.88
C LEU A 50 -5.15 -7.48 0.42
N GLU A 51 -5.58 -8.33 -0.49
CA GLU A 51 -5.34 -8.17 -1.93
C GLU A 51 -6.09 -6.98 -2.56
N LYS A 52 -7.10 -6.46 -1.88
CA LYS A 52 -7.87 -5.30 -2.36
C LYS A 52 -7.37 -3.98 -1.79
N LEU A 53 -6.27 -4.01 -1.05
CA LEU A 53 -5.57 -2.81 -0.63
C LEU A 53 -4.55 -2.44 -1.71
N ILE A 54 -4.70 -1.28 -2.29
CA ILE A 54 -3.85 -0.80 -3.37
C ILE A 54 -3.19 0.49 -2.92
N CYS A 55 -1.87 0.51 -2.93
CA CYS A 55 -1.09 1.68 -2.55
C CYS A 55 -0.39 2.25 -3.78
N ILE A 56 -0.59 3.54 -3.99
CA ILE A 56 0.14 4.30 -5.02
C ILE A 56 1.22 5.09 -4.29
N TYR A 57 2.46 4.79 -4.60
CA TYR A 57 3.60 5.47 -4.00
C TYR A 57 4.14 6.51 -4.98
N ASP A 58 4.12 7.76 -4.54
CA ASP A 58 4.69 8.87 -5.30
C ASP A 58 6.17 9.02 -4.92
N ASP A 59 7.02 8.41 -5.73
CA ASP A 59 8.47 8.40 -5.54
C ASP A 59 9.08 9.66 -6.14
N ASN A 60 8.91 10.78 -5.47
CA ASN A 60 9.40 12.07 -5.94
C ASN A 60 10.64 12.58 -5.20
N GLY A 61 11.09 11.87 -4.16
CA GLY A 61 12.25 12.23 -3.36
C GLY A 61 12.05 13.48 -2.50
N ILE A 62 10.81 13.85 -2.23
CA ILE A 62 10.47 15.07 -1.48
C ILE A 62 9.55 14.74 -0.31
N SER A 63 9.85 15.32 0.86
CA SER A 63 8.94 15.34 2.00
C SER A 63 8.51 16.78 2.29
N ILE A 64 7.83 16.99 3.40
CA ILE A 64 7.33 18.33 3.77
C ILE A 64 8.43 19.39 3.73
N ASP A 65 9.66 19.05 4.17
CA ASP A 65 10.75 19.99 4.31
C ASP A 65 11.78 19.93 3.17
N GLY A 66 11.49 19.21 2.08
CA GLY A 66 12.37 19.13 0.94
C GLY A 66 12.85 17.71 0.64
N LYS A 67 14.03 17.58 0.04
CA LYS A 67 14.58 16.30 -0.41
C LYS A 67 14.88 15.37 0.77
N VAL A 68 14.59 14.09 0.57
CA VAL A 68 14.75 13.06 1.60
C VAL A 68 15.98 12.18 1.44
N ASP A 69 16.79 12.38 0.41
CA ASP A 69 17.94 11.52 0.07
C ASP A 69 19.00 11.42 1.17
N LYS A 70 18.99 12.33 2.13
CA LYS A 70 19.93 12.31 3.27
C LYS A 70 19.47 11.46 4.44
N TRP A 71 18.19 11.20 4.57
CA TRP A 71 17.64 10.46 5.71
C TRP A 71 16.64 9.38 5.34
N PHE A 72 16.35 9.23 4.08
CA PHE A 72 15.48 8.17 3.59
C PHE A 72 16.06 7.60 2.30
N SER A 73 16.83 6.52 2.43
CA SER A 73 17.54 5.88 1.31
C SER A 73 17.07 4.46 1.04
N GLU A 74 15.93 4.07 1.56
CA GLU A 74 15.38 2.74 1.39
C GLU A 74 14.98 2.45 -0.05
N ASP A 75 15.12 1.19 -0.46
CA ASP A 75 14.50 0.68 -1.66
C ASP A 75 13.05 0.29 -1.33
N VAL A 76 12.14 1.21 -1.51
CA VAL A 76 10.72 1.02 -1.18
C VAL A 76 10.09 -0.15 -1.93
N PRO A 77 10.31 -0.31 -3.26
CA PRO A 77 9.80 -1.49 -3.95
C PRO A 77 10.25 -2.80 -3.33
N ALA A 78 11.54 -2.93 -3.03
CA ALA A 78 12.08 -4.14 -2.41
C ALA A 78 11.51 -4.37 -1.02
N ARG A 79 11.31 -3.30 -0.25
CA ARG A 79 10.70 -3.36 1.07
C ARG A 79 9.29 -3.96 1.01
N PHE A 80 8.46 -3.49 0.09
CA PHE A 80 7.08 -3.99 -0.06
C PHE A 80 7.03 -5.39 -0.64
N GLU A 81 7.94 -5.74 -1.53
CA GLU A 81 8.06 -7.13 -1.99
C GLU A 81 8.39 -8.07 -0.83
N ALA A 82 9.25 -7.64 0.08
CA ALA A 82 9.59 -8.42 1.28
C ALA A 82 8.40 -8.63 2.20
N TYR A 83 7.43 -7.70 2.20
CA TYR A 83 6.17 -7.88 2.94
C TYR A 83 5.20 -8.86 2.26
N GLY A 84 5.47 -9.24 1.02
CA GLY A 84 4.58 -10.09 0.26
C GLY A 84 3.64 -9.35 -0.69
N TRP A 85 3.85 -8.05 -0.88
CA TRP A 85 3.07 -7.26 -1.82
C TRP A 85 3.52 -7.51 -3.26
N ARG A 86 2.57 -7.41 -4.18
CA ARG A 86 2.91 -7.35 -5.61
C ARG A 86 3.23 -5.91 -5.96
N VAL A 87 4.43 -5.66 -6.43
CA VAL A 87 4.90 -4.32 -6.74
C VAL A 87 5.05 -4.14 -8.23
N LYS A 88 4.55 -3.03 -8.76
CA LYS A 88 4.76 -2.62 -10.14
C LYS A 88 5.34 -1.21 -10.15
N ARG A 89 6.35 -1.01 -10.99
CA ARG A 89 6.96 0.29 -11.15
C ARG A 89 6.45 0.93 -12.43
N LEU A 90 5.90 2.12 -12.29
CA LEU A 90 5.45 2.92 -13.42
C LEU A 90 6.42 4.07 -13.61
N LEU A 91 6.93 4.19 -14.80
CA LEU A 91 7.73 5.35 -15.17
C LEU A 91 6.78 6.44 -15.66
N SER A 92 7.04 7.68 -15.26
CA SER A 92 6.23 8.80 -15.71
C SER A 92 6.37 8.95 -17.23
N VAL A 93 5.23 9.08 -17.89
CA VAL A 93 5.16 9.29 -19.33
C VAL A 93 4.33 10.53 -19.67
N ILE A 94 4.00 11.30 -18.66
CA ILE A 94 3.23 12.53 -18.84
C ILE A 94 4.19 13.66 -19.12
N GLU A 95 3.99 14.31 -20.21
CA GLU A 95 4.81 15.42 -20.65
C GLU A 95 3.97 16.65 -20.97
#